data_dd451889a0257efef221fbe832bc1446
#
_entry.id   dd451889a0257efef221fbe832bc1446
#
_cell.length_a   1.000
_cell.length_b   1.000
_cell.length_c   1.000
_cell.angle_alpha   90.00
_cell.angle_beta   90.00
_cell.angle_gamma   90.00
#
_symmetry.space_group_name_H-M   'P 1'
#
loop_
_entity.id
_entity.type
_entity.pdbx_description
1 polymer ?
#
loop_
_entity_poly.entity_id
_entity_poly.type
_entity_poly.pdbx_seq_one_letter_code
_entity_poly.pdbx_strand_id
1 'polypeptide(L)'
;DLIRVGDIWYMISTTMHFMPGGEILRSYNLTDWERVGYVFDDLDHTPAQCMENGENIYGQGMWAASLRYHNGIFYVCFAANDTHRTYLYQSENIEGPWKKQYIEGFYHDCSLLFDDDRVYIVYGNTQIYITELTADLSSPKPGGLHRKIIEDTGNVRLGYEGAHAYKINGKYYVFLIHWPNGGAGRRTEACFVSDSLESEFIGRDILDDDRGYFNCGVAQGGIVDTPEGEWYAFLFQDSGAVGRIPILVPVDFTHGFPEFGSNGKIVEPILLRNRKPEYVYEPLTANDKFQYKKEDGKISFHKAWQWNHVPDDRLVDCDENGGLKLTAGYLYHDLCEARNTLTQRMIWPGCRASVVVDGTNLNNGDYAGICALQGCYGMIAITREGERYYLVMRAGSPADDSRYPVIRKGGKPVEYERVKLDCAVAHLELCADFSDMKDIVVFRYWSH
;
A
#
# COMPACT_ATOMS: atom_id res chain seq x y z
N ASP A 1 0.18 -3.93 8.47
CA ASP A 1 0.23 -4.81 9.65
C ASP A 1 1.37 -5.82 9.51
N LEU A 2 1.88 -6.33 10.63
CA LEU A 2 2.95 -7.34 10.62
C LEU A 2 2.74 -8.39 11.69
N ILE A 3 3.33 -9.57 11.45
CA ILE A 3 3.33 -10.71 12.36
C ILE A 3 4.69 -11.40 12.36
N ARG A 4 4.95 -12.21 13.40
CA ARG A 4 6.05 -13.17 13.42
C ARG A 4 5.51 -14.60 13.41
N VAL A 5 6.11 -15.45 12.59
CA VAL A 5 5.86 -16.89 12.57
C VAL A 5 7.21 -17.60 12.64
N GLY A 6 7.50 -18.23 13.77
CA GLY A 6 8.83 -18.76 14.06
C GLY A 6 9.90 -17.65 14.09
N ASP A 7 10.90 -17.76 13.23
CA ASP A 7 12.01 -16.80 13.10
C ASP A 7 11.83 -15.82 11.94
N ILE A 8 10.63 -15.74 11.36
CA ILE A 8 10.34 -14.96 10.17
C ILE A 8 9.29 -13.90 10.51
N TRP A 9 9.52 -12.67 10.07
CA TRP A 9 8.53 -11.61 10.11
C TRP A 9 7.88 -11.42 8.74
N TYR A 10 6.57 -11.27 8.74
CA TYR A 10 5.77 -10.99 7.56
C TYR A 10 5.01 -9.68 7.75
N MET A 11 4.96 -8.89 6.70
CA MET A 11 4.22 -7.62 6.66
C MET A 11 3.27 -7.61 5.47
N ILE A 12 2.06 -7.12 5.69
CA ILE A 12 1.15 -6.76 4.60
C ILE A 12 1.18 -5.25 4.36
N SER A 13 1.31 -4.87 3.11
CA SER A 13 1.27 -3.47 2.67
C SER A 13 -0.02 -3.20 1.89
N THR A 14 -0.66 -2.07 2.16
CA THR A 14 -1.81 -1.59 1.40
C THR A 14 -1.44 -1.28 -0.03
N THR A 15 -2.25 -1.73 -0.98
CA THR A 15 -2.01 -1.52 -2.41
C THR A 15 -3.09 -0.68 -3.10
N MET A 16 -4.18 -0.36 -2.40
CA MET A 16 -5.31 0.41 -2.92
C MET A 16 -5.84 -0.16 -4.25
N HIS A 17 -5.71 0.61 -5.32
CA HIS A 17 -6.19 0.28 -6.67
C HIS A 17 -5.21 -0.51 -7.53
N PHE A 18 -3.95 -0.71 -7.06
CA PHE A 18 -2.96 -1.48 -7.81
C PHE A 18 -3.22 -2.99 -7.74
N MET A 19 -3.06 -3.65 -8.89
CA MET A 19 -3.29 -5.08 -9.06
C MET A 19 -2.04 -5.78 -9.63
N PRO A 20 -1.63 -6.95 -9.12
CA PRO A 20 -2.20 -7.66 -7.98
C PRO A 20 -2.06 -6.86 -6.68
N GLY A 21 -2.87 -7.20 -5.66
CA GLY A 21 -2.92 -6.42 -4.43
C GLY A 21 -2.75 -7.23 -3.15
N GLY A 22 -2.61 -6.50 -2.03
CA GLY A 22 -2.26 -7.10 -0.75
C GLY A 22 -0.82 -7.62 -0.76
N GLU A 23 0.14 -6.71 -0.95
CA GLU A 23 1.56 -7.05 -1.01
C GLU A 23 2.05 -7.65 0.31
N ILE A 24 2.60 -8.86 0.24
CA ILE A 24 3.24 -9.54 1.38
C ILE A 24 4.75 -9.41 1.27
N LEU A 25 5.35 -8.90 2.33
CA LEU A 25 6.79 -8.80 2.50
C LEU A 25 7.28 -9.74 3.59
N ARG A 26 8.54 -10.17 3.51
CA ARG A 26 9.22 -11.04 4.48
C ARG A 26 10.53 -10.42 4.92
N SER A 27 10.87 -10.61 6.20
CA SER A 27 12.13 -10.21 6.78
C SER A 27 12.66 -11.26 7.77
N TYR A 28 13.99 -11.29 7.91
CA TYR A 28 14.70 -12.09 8.94
C TYR A 28 15.42 -11.19 9.96
N ASN A 29 15.27 -9.87 9.86
CA ASN A 29 15.95 -8.90 10.71
C ASN A 29 15.15 -7.61 10.97
N LEU A 30 13.89 -7.50 10.50
CA LEU A 30 13.00 -6.34 10.59
C LEU A 30 13.48 -5.06 9.87
N THR A 31 14.67 -5.05 9.29
CA THR A 31 15.22 -3.89 8.56
C THR A 31 15.23 -4.09 7.06
N ASP A 32 15.58 -5.28 6.61
CA ASP A 32 15.62 -5.64 5.20
C ASP A 32 14.41 -6.50 4.86
N TRP A 33 13.77 -6.18 3.76
CA TRP A 33 12.50 -6.80 3.33
C TRP A 33 12.55 -7.21 1.87
N GLU A 34 11.94 -8.36 1.57
CA GLU A 34 11.71 -8.82 0.21
C GLU A 34 10.24 -9.13 -0.02
N ARG A 35 9.79 -9.03 -1.26
CA ARG A 35 8.42 -9.35 -1.64
C ARG A 35 8.24 -10.86 -1.78
N VAL A 36 7.31 -11.40 -1.01
CA VAL A 36 6.89 -12.81 -1.10
C VAL A 36 5.89 -13.00 -2.24
N GLY A 37 4.86 -12.15 -2.28
CA GLY A 37 3.78 -12.24 -3.25
C GLY A 37 2.64 -11.28 -2.94
N TYR A 38 1.46 -11.62 -3.45
CA TYR A 38 0.24 -10.86 -3.29
C TYR A 38 -0.90 -11.75 -2.81
N VAL A 39 -1.88 -11.15 -2.14
CA VAL A 39 -3.04 -11.85 -1.59
C VAL A 39 -4.10 -12.11 -2.68
N PHE A 40 -4.20 -11.22 -3.66
CA PHE A 40 -5.20 -11.32 -4.73
C PHE A 40 -4.68 -10.73 -6.05
N ASP A 41 -5.14 -11.30 -7.17
CA ASP A 41 -4.87 -10.76 -8.51
C ASP A 41 -5.78 -9.56 -8.81
N ASP A 42 -7.07 -9.68 -8.47
CA ASP A 42 -8.05 -8.59 -8.46
C ASP A 42 -9.04 -8.76 -7.30
N LEU A 43 -9.92 -7.79 -7.07
CA LEU A 43 -10.96 -7.86 -6.04
C LEU A 43 -12.24 -8.48 -6.59
N ASP A 44 -13.12 -7.66 -7.17
CA ASP A 44 -14.45 -8.09 -7.66
C ASP A 44 -14.64 -7.85 -9.17
N HIS A 45 -13.61 -7.41 -9.84
CA HIS A 45 -13.61 -7.15 -11.28
C HIS A 45 -14.74 -6.21 -11.73
N THR A 46 -15.06 -5.20 -10.90
CA THR A 46 -16.11 -4.24 -11.22
C THR A 46 -15.70 -3.33 -12.38
N PRO A 47 -16.66 -2.69 -13.08
CA PRO A 47 -16.33 -1.72 -14.13
C PRO A 47 -15.36 -0.62 -13.65
N ALA A 48 -15.52 -0.12 -12.42
CA ALA A 48 -14.63 0.87 -11.83
C ALA A 48 -13.21 0.31 -11.59
N GLN A 49 -13.09 -0.93 -11.12
CA GLN A 49 -11.79 -1.61 -10.97
C GLN A 49 -11.12 -1.87 -12.33
N CYS A 50 -11.89 -2.02 -13.38
CA CYS A 50 -11.41 -2.21 -14.75
C CYS A 50 -11.24 -0.90 -15.54
N MET A 51 -11.47 0.27 -14.93
CA MET A 51 -11.46 1.58 -15.60
C MET A 51 -12.40 1.65 -16.81
N GLU A 52 -13.54 0.99 -16.73
CA GLU A 52 -14.56 0.97 -17.79
C GLU A 52 -15.58 2.09 -17.58
N ASN A 53 -16.26 2.50 -18.66
CA ASN A 53 -17.30 3.54 -18.64
C ASN A 53 -16.85 4.89 -18.06
N GLY A 54 -15.55 5.17 -18.01
CA GLY A 54 -14.96 6.36 -17.39
C GLY A 54 -15.04 6.34 -15.85
N GLU A 55 -15.23 5.18 -15.24
CA GLU A 55 -15.12 4.96 -13.80
C GLU A 55 -13.69 4.59 -13.42
N ASN A 56 -13.33 4.73 -12.15
CA ASN A 56 -12.06 4.28 -11.58
C ASN A 56 -12.15 4.14 -10.07
N ILE A 57 -11.13 3.55 -9.46
CA ILE A 57 -11.03 3.37 -8.01
C ILE A 57 -9.75 4.01 -7.42
N TYR A 58 -9.24 5.08 -8.01
CA TYR A 58 -8.09 5.78 -7.45
C TYR A 58 -8.33 6.20 -5.99
N GLY A 59 -7.38 5.88 -5.11
CA GLY A 59 -7.50 6.14 -3.68
C GLY A 59 -8.54 5.27 -2.95
N GLN A 60 -9.11 4.30 -3.62
CA GLN A 60 -10.06 3.31 -3.12
C GLN A 60 -9.47 1.88 -3.27
N GLY A 61 -10.30 0.87 -3.35
CA GLY A 61 -9.84 -0.52 -3.36
C GLY A 61 -9.44 -0.96 -1.95
N MET A 62 -8.36 -1.72 -1.85
CA MET A 62 -7.85 -2.24 -0.58
C MET A 62 -7.32 -1.12 0.31
N TRP A 63 -7.91 -0.95 1.50
CA TRP A 63 -7.40 -0.07 2.56
C TRP A 63 -6.62 -0.86 3.61
N ALA A 64 -6.36 -0.25 4.77
CA ALA A 64 -5.53 -0.86 5.82
C ALA A 64 -5.99 -2.27 6.17
N ALA A 65 -5.05 -3.22 6.14
CA ALA A 65 -5.32 -4.64 6.33
C ALA A 65 -4.79 -5.15 7.66
N SER A 66 -5.51 -6.11 8.23
CA SER A 66 -5.06 -6.97 9.31
C SER A 66 -4.41 -8.22 8.74
N LEU A 67 -3.22 -8.57 9.21
CA LEU A 67 -2.54 -9.84 8.96
C LEU A 67 -2.46 -10.62 10.26
N ARG A 68 -2.94 -11.87 10.29
CA ARG A 68 -2.88 -12.74 11.46
C ARG A 68 -2.46 -14.16 11.06
N TYR A 69 -1.84 -14.87 12.01
CA TYR A 69 -1.58 -16.30 11.90
C TYR A 69 -2.17 -16.99 13.11
N HIS A 70 -3.09 -17.90 12.87
CA HIS A 70 -3.78 -18.63 13.93
C HIS A 70 -4.04 -20.08 13.51
N ASN A 71 -3.67 -21.03 14.38
CA ASN A 71 -3.89 -22.47 14.15
C ASN A 71 -3.41 -22.98 12.78
N GLY A 72 -2.24 -22.51 12.31
CA GLY A 72 -1.65 -22.96 11.04
C GLY A 72 -2.17 -22.24 9.81
N ILE A 73 -3.05 -21.25 9.96
CA ILE A 73 -3.67 -20.51 8.87
C ILE A 73 -3.31 -19.03 8.96
N PHE A 74 -2.94 -18.45 7.84
CA PHE A 74 -2.80 -17.00 7.64
C PHE A 74 -4.15 -16.38 7.28
N TYR A 75 -4.45 -15.24 7.87
CA TYR A 75 -5.66 -14.46 7.62
C TYR A 75 -5.29 -13.04 7.22
N VAL A 76 -5.87 -12.55 6.12
CA VAL A 76 -5.79 -11.16 5.71
C VAL A 76 -7.20 -10.60 5.62
N CYS A 77 -7.48 -9.54 6.37
CA CYS A 77 -8.78 -8.89 6.42
C CYS A 77 -8.65 -7.40 6.17
N PHE A 78 -9.48 -6.85 5.28
CA PHE A 78 -9.52 -5.41 4.99
C PHE A 78 -10.87 -4.97 4.43
N ALA A 79 -11.15 -3.68 4.52
CA ALA A 79 -12.28 -3.05 3.85
C ALA A 79 -11.85 -2.43 2.51
N ALA A 80 -12.71 -2.50 1.50
CA ALA A 80 -12.53 -1.81 0.24
C ALA A 80 -13.66 -0.79 0.03
N ASN A 81 -13.28 0.47 -0.20
CA ASN A 81 -14.24 1.57 -0.24
C ASN A 81 -15.05 1.66 -1.54
N ASP A 82 -14.51 1.16 -2.64
CA ASP A 82 -15.20 1.11 -3.93
C ASP A 82 -16.37 0.14 -3.93
N THR A 83 -16.20 -1.03 -3.31
CA THR A 83 -17.25 -2.07 -3.23
C THR A 83 -18.09 -1.97 -1.95
N HIS A 84 -17.62 -1.19 -0.97
CA HIS A 84 -18.20 -1.10 0.37
C HIS A 84 -18.36 -2.46 1.06
N ARG A 85 -17.32 -3.32 0.94
CA ARG A 85 -17.25 -4.67 1.48
C ARG A 85 -16.05 -4.88 2.36
N THR A 86 -16.15 -5.85 3.27
CA THR A 86 -15.01 -6.37 4.02
C THR A 86 -14.61 -7.72 3.45
N TYR A 87 -13.36 -7.81 3.03
CA TYR A 87 -12.75 -8.97 2.43
C TYR A 87 -11.98 -9.76 3.47
N LEU A 88 -12.05 -11.07 3.40
CA LEU A 88 -11.23 -11.98 4.17
C LEU A 88 -10.56 -12.99 3.23
N TYR A 89 -9.26 -13.12 3.35
CA TYR A 89 -8.46 -14.12 2.64
C TYR A 89 -7.79 -15.03 3.64
N GLN A 90 -7.75 -16.33 3.33
CA GLN A 90 -7.17 -17.36 4.18
C GLN A 90 -6.24 -18.25 3.37
N SER A 91 -5.11 -18.65 3.97
CA SER A 91 -4.18 -19.61 3.36
C SER A 91 -3.37 -20.35 4.42
N GLU A 92 -3.04 -21.61 4.19
CA GLU A 92 -2.07 -22.37 4.98
C GLU A 92 -0.63 -21.93 4.68
N ASN A 93 -0.40 -21.33 3.52
CA ASN A 93 0.91 -20.83 3.09
C ASN A 93 0.84 -19.32 2.82
N ILE A 94 1.82 -18.56 3.32
CA ILE A 94 1.90 -17.12 3.10
C ILE A 94 2.03 -16.74 1.61
N GLU A 95 2.55 -17.62 0.79
CA GLU A 95 2.64 -17.46 -0.66
C GLU A 95 1.33 -17.81 -1.40
N GLY A 96 0.32 -18.28 -0.66
CA GLY A 96 -0.95 -18.73 -1.20
C GLY A 96 -0.95 -20.24 -1.57
N PRO A 97 -1.96 -20.73 -2.29
CA PRO A 97 -3.09 -19.94 -2.80
C PRO A 97 -4.00 -19.39 -1.69
N TRP A 98 -4.52 -18.19 -1.90
CA TRP A 98 -5.42 -17.53 -0.96
C TRP A 98 -6.89 -17.80 -1.31
N LYS A 99 -7.66 -18.24 -0.31
CA LYS A 99 -9.10 -18.43 -0.44
C LYS A 99 -9.82 -17.15 -0.03
N LYS A 100 -10.55 -16.54 -0.98
CA LYS A 100 -11.35 -15.33 -0.78
C LYS A 100 -12.70 -15.67 -0.16
N GLN A 101 -13.13 -14.87 0.81
CA GLN A 101 -14.51 -14.77 1.28
C GLN A 101 -14.80 -13.33 1.73
N TYR A 102 -16.06 -13.05 2.14
CA TYR A 102 -16.46 -11.76 2.70
C TYR A 102 -16.88 -11.93 4.16
N ILE A 103 -16.72 -10.86 4.94
CA ILE A 103 -17.37 -10.73 6.24
C ILE A 103 -18.58 -9.81 6.05
N GLU A 104 -19.76 -10.24 6.50
CA GLU A 104 -20.97 -9.42 6.44
C GLU A 104 -20.76 -8.11 7.21
N GLY A 105 -20.92 -6.96 6.53
CA GLY A 105 -20.70 -5.64 7.07
C GLY A 105 -19.52 -4.91 6.43
N PHE A 106 -19.32 -3.66 6.86
CA PHE A 106 -18.22 -2.81 6.45
C PHE A 106 -17.40 -2.41 7.68
N TYR A 107 -16.18 -2.91 7.78
CA TYR A 107 -15.31 -2.75 8.95
C TYR A 107 -14.09 -1.90 8.58
N HIS A 108 -14.23 -0.58 8.70
CA HIS A 108 -13.16 0.37 8.38
C HIS A 108 -11.93 0.16 9.26
N ASP A 109 -10.75 0.09 8.64
CA ASP A 109 -9.45 -0.04 9.30
C ASP A 109 -9.44 -1.14 10.38
N CYS A 110 -9.88 -2.32 9.98
CA CYS A 110 -10.14 -3.42 10.90
C CYS A 110 -8.90 -4.19 11.33
N SER A 111 -8.99 -4.78 12.53
CA SER A 111 -8.04 -5.74 13.07
C SER A 111 -8.77 -6.99 13.55
N LEU A 112 -8.35 -8.17 13.07
CA LEU A 112 -8.80 -9.44 13.62
C LEU A 112 -8.09 -9.74 14.93
N LEU A 113 -8.85 -10.23 15.92
CA LEU A 113 -8.35 -10.67 17.22
C LEU A 113 -8.87 -12.09 17.49
N PHE A 114 -7.96 -13.05 17.54
CA PHE A 114 -8.24 -14.42 17.95
C PHE A 114 -8.00 -14.55 19.46
N ASP A 115 -8.98 -15.08 20.18
CA ASP A 115 -8.96 -15.26 21.61
C ASP A 115 -9.57 -16.62 21.97
N ASP A 116 -8.71 -17.59 22.23
CA ASP A 116 -9.07 -19.00 22.34
C ASP A 116 -9.91 -19.48 21.13
N ASP A 117 -11.11 -19.96 21.33
CA ASP A 117 -12.03 -20.43 20.26
C ASP A 117 -12.93 -19.31 19.72
N ARG A 118 -12.71 -18.07 20.12
CA ARG A 118 -13.50 -16.91 19.69
C ARG A 118 -12.69 -15.99 18.79
N VAL A 119 -13.37 -15.35 17.86
CA VAL A 119 -12.75 -14.36 16.97
C VAL A 119 -13.54 -13.07 16.99
N TYR A 120 -12.81 -11.97 17.01
CA TYR A 120 -13.36 -10.63 17.04
C TYR A 120 -12.77 -9.79 15.90
N ILE A 121 -13.52 -8.77 15.51
CA ILE A 121 -13.04 -7.69 14.65
C ILE A 121 -13.16 -6.36 15.40
N VAL A 122 -12.03 -5.64 15.47
CA VAL A 122 -11.94 -4.30 16.05
C VAL A 122 -11.82 -3.31 14.90
N TYR A 123 -12.63 -2.25 14.88
CA TYR A 123 -12.75 -1.38 13.72
C TYR A 123 -13.40 -0.04 14.07
N GLY A 124 -13.30 0.91 13.15
CA GLY A 124 -14.03 2.16 13.19
C GLY A 124 -13.18 3.39 12.88
N ASN A 125 -13.86 4.53 12.89
CA ASN A 125 -13.26 5.85 12.81
C ASN A 125 -13.92 6.75 13.84
N THR A 126 -13.14 7.46 14.66
CA THR A 126 -13.59 8.27 15.80
C THR A 126 -14.19 7.44 16.92
N GLN A 127 -15.10 6.55 16.61
CA GLN A 127 -15.67 5.54 17.52
C GLN A 127 -15.19 4.17 17.10
N ILE A 128 -14.53 3.49 18.02
CA ILE A 128 -13.98 2.16 17.80
C ILE A 128 -14.89 1.12 18.44
N TYR A 129 -15.24 0.13 17.66
CA TYR A 129 -16.10 -0.97 18.04
C TYR A 129 -15.35 -2.29 18.06
N ILE A 130 -15.82 -3.22 18.84
CA ILE A 130 -15.47 -4.63 18.79
C ILE A 130 -16.74 -5.45 18.51
N THR A 131 -16.63 -6.40 17.60
CA THR A 131 -17.71 -7.32 17.23
C THR A 131 -17.19 -8.75 17.22
N GLU A 132 -17.88 -9.65 17.92
CA GLU A 132 -17.62 -11.10 17.84
C GLU A 132 -18.14 -11.63 16.52
N LEU A 133 -17.31 -12.38 15.80
CA LEU A 133 -17.68 -13.04 14.56
C LEU A 133 -18.08 -14.51 14.80
N THR A 134 -18.79 -15.07 13.84
CA THR A 134 -19.02 -16.52 13.75
C THR A 134 -17.70 -17.28 13.58
N ALA A 135 -17.65 -18.55 13.94
CA ALA A 135 -16.43 -19.36 13.87
C ALA A 135 -15.84 -19.48 12.44
N ASP A 136 -16.65 -19.35 11.42
CA ASP A 136 -16.24 -19.32 10.01
C ASP A 136 -15.88 -17.91 9.51
N LEU A 137 -15.92 -16.91 10.38
CA LEU A 137 -15.64 -15.50 10.13
C LEU A 137 -16.55 -14.86 9.04
N SER A 138 -17.70 -15.44 8.73
CA SER A 138 -18.55 -14.93 7.64
C SER A 138 -19.45 -13.76 8.04
N SER A 139 -19.79 -13.64 9.33
CA SER A 139 -20.74 -12.64 9.82
C SER A 139 -20.58 -12.36 11.33
N PRO A 140 -21.20 -11.29 11.86
CA PRO A 140 -21.35 -11.10 13.29
C PRO A 140 -22.08 -12.29 13.93
N LYS A 141 -21.57 -12.75 15.07
CA LYS A 141 -22.15 -13.88 15.81
C LYS A 141 -23.47 -13.45 16.48
N PRO A 142 -24.59 -14.13 16.18
CA PRO A 142 -25.86 -13.84 16.86
C PRO A 142 -25.75 -13.95 18.37
N GLY A 143 -26.09 -12.86 19.10
CA GLY A 143 -25.95 -12.78 20.55
C GLY A 143 -24.50 -12.69 21.05
N GLY A 144 -23.52 -12.58 20.15
CA GLY A 144 -22.13 -12.35 20.47
C GLY A 144 -21.85 -10.93 20.95
N LEU A 145 -20.62 -10.68 21.38
CA LEU A 145 -20.20 -9.34 21.82
C LEU A 145 -20.26 -8.33 20.66
N HIS A 146 -20.95 -7.22 20.89
CA HIS A 146 -20.91 -6.04 20.01
C HIS A 146 -21.04 -4.79 20.86
N ARG A 147 -19.97 -3.98 20.88
CA ARG A 147 -19.97 -2.72 21.67
C ARG A 147 -18.94 -1.72 21.16
N LYS A 148 -19.20 -0.45 21.47
CA LYS A 148 -18.19 0.61 21.39
C LYS A 148 -17.23 0.45 22.56
N ILE A 149 -15.92 0.48 22.28
CA ILE A 149 -14.87 0.31 23.28
C ILE A 149 -14.04 1.56 23.51
N ILE A 150 -13.87 2.41 22.49
CA ILE A 150 -13.07 3.64 22.54
C ILE A 150 -13.80 4.73 21.75
N GLU A 151 -13.65 5.98 22.19
CA GLU A 151 -14.16 7.16 21.49
C GLU A 151 -13.18 8.31 21.61
N ASP A 152 -12.93 9.02 20.51
CA ASP A 152 -12.07 10.19 20.52
C ASP A 152 -12.82 11.43 21.06
N THR A 153 -12.08 12.39 21.57
CA THR A 153 -12.60 13.59 22.24
C THR A 153 -13.38 14.54 21.32
N GLY A 154 -13.26 14.35 19.98
CA GLY A 154 -13.87 15.22 18.97
C GLY A 154 -13.06 16.50 18.65
N ASN A 155 -12.05 16.85 19.44
CA ASN A 155 -11.13 17.97 19.13
C ASN A 155 -9.94 17.48 18.30
N VAL A 156 -10.23 16.96 17.10
CA VAL A 156 -9.25 16.27 16.24
C VAL A 156 -9.47 16.66 14.77
N ARG A 157 -8.40 16.56 13.98
CA ARG A 157 -8.45 16.60 12.51
C ARG A 157 -8.79 15.22 11.93
N LEU A 158 -8.36 14.15 12.64
CA LEU A 158 -8.64 12.76 12.35
C LEU A 158 -8.92 12.08 13.68
N GLY A 159 -10.10 11.47 13.82
CA GLY A 159 -10.45 10.65 14.98
C GLY A 159 -9.69 9.32 14.97
N TYR A 160 -9.76 8.59 16.09
CA TYR A 160 -9.12 7.27 16.18
C TYR A 160 -9.52 6.36 15.03
N GLU A 161 -8.51 5.78 14.35
CA GLU A 161 -8.66 4.76 13.31
C GLU A 161 -7.41 3.87 13.24
N GLY A 162 -7.30 2.99 12.25
CA GLY A 162 -6.14 2.14 12.06
C GLY A 162 -5.93 1.15 13.19
N ALA A 163 -6.98 0.46 13.62
CA ALA A 163 -6.94 -0.42 14.78
C ALA A 163 -5.96 -1.60 14.61
N HIS A 164 -5.14 -1.83 15.64
CA HIS A 164 -4.32 -3.04 15.81
C HIS A 164 -4.58 -3.62 17.20
N ALA A 165 -5.28 -4.77 17.23
CA ALA A 165 -5.74 -5.39 18.48
C ALA A 165 -4.94 -6.66 18.79
N TYR A 166 -4.53 -6.80 20.06
CA TYR A 166 -3.73 -7.92 20.55
C TYR A 166 -4.19 -8.38 21.93
N LYS A 167 -4.00 -9.68 22.22
CA LYS A 167 -4.03 -10.24 23.58
C LYS A 167 -2.60 -10.60 23.96
N ILE A 168 -2.03 -9.93 24.96
CA ILE A 168 -0.66 -10.12 25.42
C ILE A 168 -0.68 -10.27 26.94
N ASN A 169 -0.13 -11.39 27.45
CA ASN A 169 -0.06 -11.68 28.88
C ASN A 169 -1.42 -11.53 29.60
N GLY A 170 -2.51 -11.97 28.96
CA GLY A 170 -3.86 -11.94 29.51
C GLY A 170 -4.57 -10.59 29.47
N LYS A 171 -3.94 -9.55 28.92
CA LYS A 171 -4.55 -8.23 28.70
C LYS A 171 -4.80 -7.96 27.22
N TYR A 172 -5.78 -7.10 26.95
CA TYR A 172 -6.15 -6.68 25.60
C TYR A 172 -5.63 -5.28 25.33
N TYR A 173 -4.95 -5.13 24.19
CA TYR A 173 -4.35 -3.89 23.73
C TYR A 173 -4.95 -3.51 22.40
N VAL A 174 -5.31 -2.22 22.24
CA VAL A 174 -5.74 -1.65 20.97
C VAL A 174 -4.87 -0.42 20.68
N PHE A 175 -4.09 -0.49 19.62
CA PHE A 175 -3.27 0.61 19.12
C PHE A 175 -4.04 1.33 18.02
N LEU A 176 -3.97 2.66 18.00
CA LEU A 176 -4.75 3.52 17.13
C LEU A 176 -3.96 4.76 16.75
N ILE A 177 -4.17 5.23 15.52
CA ILE A 177 -3.75 6.55 15.10
C ILE A 177 -4.86 7.57 15.32
N HIS A 178 -4.50 8.80 15.66
CA HIS A 178 -5.37 9.96 15.52
C HIS A 178 -4.56 11.23 15.20
N TRP A 179 -5.25 12.32 14.93
CA TRP A 179 -4.62 13.62 14.68
C TRP A 179 -5.28 14.69 15.55
N PRO A 180 -4.80 14.92 16.77
CA PRO A 180 -5.38 15.93 17.66
C PRO A 180 -5.13 17.36 17.13
N ASN A 181 -6.04 18.28 17.42
CA ASN A 181 -5.86 19.71 17.13
C ASN A 181 -4.88 20.40 18.11
N GLY A 182 -4.66 19.78 19.28
CA GLY A 182 -3.74 20.30 20.31
C GLY A 182 -2.34 19.72 20.18
N GLY A 183 -1.44 20.09 21.09
CA GLY A 183 -0.06 19.62 21.12
C GLY A 183 0.74 20.06 19.90
N ALA A 184 1.47 19.14 19.31
CA ALA A 184 2.24 19.37 18.07
C ALA A 184 1.35 19.44 16.82
N GLY A 185 0.06 19.05 16.92
CA GLY A 185 -0.90 19.08 15.82
C GLY A 185 -0.51 18.17 14.66
N ARG A 186 -0.06 16.97 14.97
CA ARG A 186 0.36 15.91 14.01
C ARG A 186 -0.25 14.57 14.34
N ARG A 187 -0.08 13.60 13.45
CA ARG A 187 -0.49 12.22 13.71
C ARG A 187 0.25 11.67 14.91
N THR A 188 -0.50 11.01 15.79
CA THR A 188 -0.06 10.53 17.09
C THR A 188 -0.54 9.10 17.26
N GLU A 189 0.28 8.24 17.86
CA GLU A 189 -0.09 6.89 18.21
C GLU A 189 -0.64 6.84 19.62
N ALA A 190 -1.77 6.18 19.78
CA ALA A 190 -2.42 5.93 21.07
C ALA A 190 -2.52 4.44 21.36
N CYS A 191 -2.56 4.08 22.64
CA CYS A 191 -2.81 2.73 23.08
C CYS A 191 -3.89 2.71 24.17
N PHE A 192 -4.79 1.74 24.09
CA PHE A 192 -5.83 1.46 25.06
C PHE A 192 -5.69 0.01 25.56
N VAL A 193 -5.84 -0.17 26.86
CA VAL A 193 -5.62 -1.47 27.54
C VAL A 193 -6.83 -1.82 28.39
N SER A 194 -7.21 -3.09 28.39
CA SER A 194 -8.26 -3.65 29.23
C SER A 194 -7.90 -5.04 29.75
N ASP A 195 -8.42 -5.41 30.91
CA ASP A 195 -8.27 -6.75 31.46
C ASP A 195 -9.28 -7.76 30.86
N SER A 196 -10.36 -7.28 30.26
CA SER A 196 -11.32 -8.11 29.53
C SER A 196 -12.00 -7.33 28.40
N LEU A 197 -12.58 -8.04 27.43
CA LEU A 197 -13.30 -7.41 26.30
C LEU A 197 -14.61 -6.74 26.72
N GLU A 198 -15.16 -7.08 27.88
CA GLU A 198 -16.35 -6.47 28.47
C GLU A 198 -16.05 -5.26 29.37
N SER A 199 -14.80 -5.14 29.84
CA SER A 199 -14.36 -4.06 30.73
C SER A 199 -14.07 -2.76 29.95
N GLU A 200 -13.83 -1.69 30.69
CA GLU A 200 -13.41 -0.41 30.12
C GLU A 200 -11.99 -0.53 29.52
N PHE A 201 -11.78 0.09 28.37
CA PHE A 201 -10.47 0.29 27.78
C PHE A 201 -9.93 1.66 28.22
N ILE A 202 -8.84 1.65 28.96
CA ILE A 202 -8.17 2.85 29.49
C ILE A 202 -6.93 3.10 28.66
N GLY A 203 -6.77 4.31 28.15
CA GLY A 203 -5.66 4.60 27.23
C GLY A 203 -5.21 6.04 27.22
N ARG A 204 -4.19 6.27 26.40
CA ARG A 204 -3.54 7.55 26.20
C ARG A 204 -2.69 7.52 24.93
N ASP A 205 -2.25 8.71 24.51
CA ASP A 205 -1.20 8.84 23.52
C ASP A 205 0.13 8.30 24.05
N ILE A 206 0.81 7.51 23.24
CA ILE A 206 2.06 6.83 23.58
C ILE A 206 3.25 7.24 22.71
N LEU A 207 3.00 7.82 21.54
CA LEU A 207 4.05 8.34 20.65
C LEU A 207 3.54 9.59 19.93
N ASP A 208 4.18 10.73 20.22
CA ASP A 208 4.01 11.99 19.51
C ASP A 208 5.40 12.48 19.05
N ASP A 209 5.87 11.90 17.96
CA ASP A 209 7.20 12.20 17.41
C ASP A 209 7.19 12.23 15.89
N ASP A 210 7.91 13.16 15.29
CA ASP A 210 8.14 13.28 13.85
C ASP A 210 9.60 13.05 13.46
N ARG A 211 10.45 12.68 14.39
CA ARG A 211 11.89 12.50 14.18
C ARG A 211 12.58 13.75 13.60
N GLY A 212 11.99 14.94 13.79
CA GLY A 212 12.44 16.17 13.16
C GLY A 212 12.09 16.29 11.67
N TYR A 213 11.16 15.47 11.15
CA TYR A 213 10.83 15.42 9.74
C TYR A 213 9.48 16.10 9.44
N PHE A 214 9.50 17.39 9.17
CA PHE A 214 8.41 18.23 8.64
C PHE A 214 7.06 18.14 9.39
N ASN A 215 7.09 17.90 10.67
CA ASN A 215 5.90 17.67 11.51
C ASN A 215 5.04 16.48 11.04
N CYS A 216 5.62 15.53 10.30
CA CYS A 216 4.97 14.27 9.90
C CYS A 216 5.09 13.28 11.05
N GLY A 217 4.07 13.19 11.88
CA GLY A 217 4.04 12.28 13.02
C GLY A 217 4.13 10.81 12.60
N VAL A 218 4.85 10.02 13.40
CA VAL A 218 4.97 8.57 13.22
C VAL A 218 3.84 7.88 13.97
N ALA A 219 2.96 7.19 13.26
CA ALA A 219 1.82 6.51 13.85
C ALA A 219 1.20 5.49 12.89
N GLN A 220 0.23 4.74 13.38
CA GLN A 220 -0.49 3.63 12.74
C GLN A 220 0.42 2.48 12.33
N GLY A 221 0.24 1.36 12.99
CA GLY A 221 0.89 0.10 12.67
C GLY A 221 0.75 -0.90 13.79
N GLY A 222 1.27 -2.10 13.54
CA GLY A 222 1.24 -3.20 14.49
C GLY A 222 2.48 -3.26 15.37
N ILE A 223 2.41 -4.11 16.36
CA ILE A 223 3.55 -4.50 17.17
C ILE A 223 3.91 -5.96 16.95
N VAL A 224 5.16 -6.30 17.13
CA VAL A 224 5.67 -7.66 16.97
C VAL A 224 6.79 -7.93 17.98
N ASP A 225 6.88 -9.16 18.43
CA ASP A 225 7.98 -9.61 19.28
C ASP A 225 9.14 -10.19 18.46
N THR A 226 10.25 -10.41 19.16
CA THR A 226 11.36 -11.23 18.69
C THR A 226 11.38 -12.56 19.46
N PRO A 227 12.08 -13.60 18.95
CA PRO A 227 12.26 -14.85 19.72
C PRO A 227 12.95 -14.67 21.08
N GLU A 228 13.67 -13.57 21.30
CA GLU A 228 14.28 -13.20 22.57
C GLU A 228 13.29 -12.50 23.52
N GLY A 229 12.08 -12.16 23.05
CA GLY A 229 11.05 -11.48 23.84
C GLY A 229 11.14 -9.95 23.84
N GLU A 230 11.96 -9.36 22.99
CA GLU A 230 11.93 -7.92 22.72
C GLU A 230 10.72 -7.59 21.85
N TRP A 231 10.17 -6.38 22.03
CA TRP A 231 9.02 -5.92 21.24
C TRP A 231 9.36 -4.69 20.42
N TYR A 232 8.77 -4.63 19.23
CA TYR A 232 8.90 -3.50 18.31
C TYR A 232 7.55 -3.15 17.70
N ALA A 233 7.31 -1.84 17.54
CA ALA A 233 6.24 -1.32 16.70
C ALA A 233 6.78 -1.00 15.31
N PHE A 234 5.96 -1.24 14.29
CA PHE A 234 6.23 -0.91 12.90
C PHE A 234 5.15 0.07 12.45
N LEU A 235 5.47 1.34 12.52
CA LEU A 235 4.55 2.45 12.26
C LEU A 235 4.94 3.13 10.97
N PHE A 236 4.10 4.00 10.41
CA PHE A 236 4.49 4.76 9.23
C PHE A 236 4.74 6.23 9.52
N GLN A 237 5.52 6.86 8.64
CA GLN A 237 5.68 8.31 8.55
C GLN A 237 5.38 8.75 7.12
N ASP A 238 4.50 9.77 6.95
CA ASP A 238 4.25 10.36 5.63
C ASP A 238 5.51 11.05 5.12
N SER A 239 5.91 10.75 3.88
CA SER A 239 7.15 11.21 3.25
C SER A 239 6.91 11.81 1.87
N GLY A 240 5.88 12.65 1.73
CA GLY A 240 5.52 13.31 0.48
C GLY A 240 4.97 12.36 -0.58
N ALA A 241 5.34 12.57 -1.82
CA ALA A 241 4.79 11.83 -2.97
C ALA A 241 5.18 10.33 -2.99
N VAL A 242 6.30 9.94 -2.37
CA VAL A 242 6.65 8.52 -2.27
C VAL A 242 5.71 7.75 -1.33
N GLY A 243 4.97 8.45 -0.48
CA GLY A 243 3.96 7.88 0.41
C GLY A 243 4.46 7.63 1.83
N ARG A 244 4.09 6.49 2.40
CA ARG A 244 4.29 6.14 3.81
C ARG A 244 5.52 5.26 3.97
N ILE A 245 6.50 5.73 4.73
CA ILE A 245 7.73 4.99 5.03
C ILE A 245 7.58 4.32 6.39
N PRO A 246 7.80 3.00 6.49
CA PRO A 246 7.77 2.30 7.77
C PRO A 246 8.90 2.72 8.68
N ILE A 247 8.59 2.94 9.95
CA ILE A 247 9.51 3.29 11.02
C ILE A 247 9.43 2.25 12.12
N LEU A 248 10.57 1.69 12.49
CA LEU A 248 10.68 0.75 13.59
C LEU A 248 10.86 1.48 14.91
N VAL A 249 10.11 1.10 15.94
CA VAL A 249 10.12 1.74 17.26
C VAL A 249 10.21 0.65 18.34
N PRO A 250 11.18 0.68 19.26
CA PRO A 250 11.20 -0.25 20.39
C PRO A 250 9.98 -0.06 21.29
N VAL A 251 9.47 -1.16 21.83
CA VAL A 251 8.31 -1.17 22.75
C VAL A 251 8.70 -1.85 24.06
N ASP A 252 8.50 -1.16 25.16
CA ASP A 252 8.75 -1.69 26.52
C ASP A 252 7.42 -1.92 27.26
N PHE A 253 7.21 -3.14 27.76
CA PHE A 253 6.05 -3.54 28.57
C PHE A 253 6.37 -3.67 30.07
N THR A 254 7.58 -3.35 30.54
CA THR A 254 8.01 -3.59 31.93
C THR A 254 7.17 -2.85 32.96
N HIS A 255 6.53 -1.74 32.60
CA HIS A 255 5.70 -0.93 33.49
C HIS A 255 4.19 -1.20 33.34
N GLY A 256 3.79 -2.30 32.71
CA GLY A 256 2.40 -2.75 32.59
C GLY A 256 1.56 -1.99 31.55
N PHE A 257 2.05 -0.88 31.03
CA PHE A 257 1.51 -0.14 29.89
C PHE A 257 2.61 0.03 28.85
N PRO A 258 2.36 -0.16 27.55
CA PRO A 258 3.41 -0.10 26.55
C PRO A 258 4.01 1.32 26.46
N GLU A 259 5.34 1.38 26.50
CA GLU A 259 6.10 2.59 26.23
C GLU A 259 6.81 2.46 24.88
N PHE A 260 6.56 3.40 23.99
CA PHE A 260 7.16 3.44 22.65
C PHE A 260 8.39 4.36 22.66
N GLY A 261 9.51 3.79 22.22
CA GLY A 261 10.79 4.49 22.22
C GLY A 261 11.29 4.80 23.63
N SER A 262 11.63 6.04 23.91
CA SER A 262 11.97 6.53 25.25
C SER A 262 11.14 7.77 25.54
N ASN A 263 10.27 7.69 26.55
CA ASN A 263 9.34 8.78 26.89
C ASN A 263 8.50 9.27 25.69
N GLY A 264 7.99 8.34 24.87
CA GLY A 264 7.20 8.68 23.67
C GLY A 264 7.99 9.38 22.56
N LYS A 265 9.30 9.17 22.51
CA LYS A 265 10.20 9.65 21.46
C LYS A 265 10.99 8.50 20.84
N ILE A 266 11.14 8.55 19.52
CA ILE A 266 11.89 7.53 18.79
C ILE A 266 13.37 7.69 19.06
N VAL A 267 14.01 6.58 19.41
CA VAL A 267 15.45 6.51 19.67
C VAL A 267 16.13 5.79 18.51
N GLU A 268 17.11 6.43 17.92
CA GLU A 268 17.94 5.88 16.84
C GLU A 268 19.43 5.94 17.22
N PRO A 269 20.25 5.02 16.73
CA PRO A 269 19.93 3.87 15.92
C PRO A 269 19.36 2.69 16.73
N ILE A 270 18.54 1.86 16.07
CA ILE A 270 18.06 0.61 16.64
C ILE A 270 18.98 -0.51 16.16
N LEU A 271 19.60 -1.21 17.11
CA LEU A 271 20.47 -2.35 16.79
C LEU A 271 19.66 -3.65 16.90
N LEU A 272 19.35 -4.24 15.76
CA LEU A 272 18.65 -5.51 15.66
C LEU A 272 19.62 -6.66 15.38
N ARG A 273 19.31 -7.82 15.94
CA ARG A 273 20.04 -9.03 15.62
C ARG A 273 19.63 -9.56 14.25
N ASN A 274 20.59 -9.59 13.31
CA ASN A 274 20.39 -10.31 12.06
C ASN A 274 20.53 -11.82 12.28
N ARG A 275 19.45 -12.59 12.06
CA ARG A 275 19.38 -14.03 12.28
C ARG A 275 19.88 -14.83 11.09
N LYS A 276 19.97 -14.19 9.92
CA LYS A 276 20.46 -14.78 8.68
C LYS A 276 21.44 -13.83 7.98
N PRO A 277 22.63 -13.61 8.54
CA PRO A 277 23.56 -12.60 8.02
C PRO A 277 24.02 -12.87 6.58
N GLU A 278 24.00 -14.13 6.14
CA GLU A 278 24.38 -14.53 4.78
C GLU A 278 23.18 -14.50 3.79
N TYR A 279 21.98 -14.17 4.25
CA TYR A 279 20.80 -14.13 3.40
C TYR A 279 20.82 -12.88 2.52
N VAL A 280 20.64 -13.08 1.22
CA VAL A 280 20.55 -11.98 0.24
C VAL A 280 19.09 -11.76 -0.10
N TYR A 281 18.57 -10.61 0.29
CA TYR A 281 17.19 -10.22 -0.01
C TYR A 281 17.01 -9.87 -1.48
N GLU A 282 15.90 -10.31 -2.07
CA GLU A 282 15.49 -9.87 -3.39
C GLU A 282 15.08 -8.38 -3.34
N PRO A 283 15.60 -7.52 -4.22
CA PRO A 283 15.21 -6.12 -4.24
C PRO A 283 13.70 -5.92 -4.47
N LEU A 284 13.12 -4.87 -3.88
CA LEU A 284 11.70 -4.53 -4.06
C LEU A 284 11.38 -4.01 -5.47
N THR A 285 12.39 -3.59 -6.23
CA THR A 285 12.29 -3.22 -7.64
C THR A 285 13.12 -4.17 -8.50
N ALA A 286 12.74 -4.34 -9.75
CA ALA A 286 13.43 -5.26 -10.65
C ALA A 286 13.73 -4.64 -12.01
N ASN A 287 14.86 -5.03 -12.58
CA ASN A 287 15.10 -4.91 -14.01
C ASN A 287 14.43 -6.08 -14.72
N ASP A 288 13.81 -5.82 -15.86
CA ASP A 288 13.04 -6.82 -16.58
C ASP A 288 13.30 -6.73 -18.09
N LYS A 289 13.48 -7.88 -18.72
CA LYS A 289 13.61 -8.01 -20.18
C LYS A 289 12.29 -8.40 -20.84
N PHE A 290 11.24 -8.61 -20.03
CA PHE A 290 9.92 -9.04 -20.49
C PHE A 290 9.95 -10.31 -21.36
N GLN A 291 10.71 -11.31 -20.93
CA GLN A 291 10.81 -12.63 -21.57
C GLN A 291 9.81 -13.59 -20.93
N TYR A 292 8.54 -13.33 -21.13
CA TYR A 292 7.45 -14.11 -20.56
C TYR A 292 6.65 -14.83 -21.63
N LYS A 293 6.03 -15.95 -21.25
CA LYS A 293 5.03 -16.64 -22.05
C LYS A 293 3.63 -16.37 -21.50
N LYS A 294 2.68 -16.27 -22.39
CA LYS A 294 1.28 -16.15 -22.06
C LYS A 294 0.71 -17.54 -21.78
N GLU A 295 0.16 -17.76 -20.59
CA GLU A 295 -0.51 -19.00 -20.16
C GLU A 295 -1.96 -18.67 -19.86
N ASP A 296 -2.91 -19.43 -20.38
CA ASP A 296 -4.35 -19.22 -20.24
C ASP A 296 -4.79 -17.76 -20.51
N GLY A 297 -4.13 -17.11 -21.46
CA GLY A 297 -4.43 -15.73 -21.84
C GLY A 297 -3.82 -14.64 -20.95
N LYS A 298 -3.06 -15.00 -19.93
CA LYS A 298 -2.40 -14.07 -19.00
C LYS A 298 -0.87 -14.22 -19.02
N ILE A 299 -0.18 -13.14 -18.64
CA ILE A 299 1.27 -13.16 -18.41
C ILE A 299 1.49 -12.97 -16.91
N SER A 300 2.18 -13.93 -16.31
CA SER A 300 2.65 -13.84 -14.92
C SER A 300 3.98 -13.07 -14.89
N PHE A 301 3.90 -11.76 -14.66
CA PHE A 301 5.07 -10.91 -14.55
C PHE A 301 5.83 -11.14 -13.24
N HIS A 302 7.09 -10.71 -13.24
CA HIS A 302 7.86 -10.61 -12.00
C HIS A 302 7.07 -9.84 -10.94
N LYS A 303 7.10 -10.29 -9.69
CA LYS A 303 6.31 -9.74 -8.58
C LYS A 303 6.61 -8.27 -8.21
N ALA A 304 7.62 -7.65 -8.80
CA ALA A 304 7.82 -6.20 -8.69
C ALA A 304 6.80 -5.37 -9.49
N TRP A 305 6.12 -5.98 -10.46
CA TRP A 305 5.17 -5.31 -11.32
C TRP A 305 3.75 -5.33 -10.77
N GLN A 306 3.08 -4.19 -10.88
CA GLN A 306 1.66 -4.02 -10.58
C GLN A 306 1.00 -3.19 -11.69
N TRP A 307 -0.21 -3.55 -12.04
CA TRP A 307 -1.04 -2.75 -12.92
C TRP A 307 -1.74 -1.63 -12.15
N ASN A 308 -1.85 -0.48 -12.79
CA ASN A 308 -2.76 0.56 -12.36
C ASN A 308 -4.19 0.12 -12.69
N HIS A 309 -4.93 -0.37 -11.68
CA HIS A 309 -6.22 -1.07 -11.82
C HIS A 309 -6.12 -2.47 -12.47
N VAL A 310 -7.27 -3.11 -12.71
CA VAL A 310 -7.32 -4.43 -13.34
C VAL A 310 -6.98 -4.33 -14.83
N PRO A 311 -5.97 -5.06 -15.32
CA PRO A 311 -5.57 -5.00 -16.71
C PRO A 311 -6.58 -5.65 -17.66
N ASP A 312 -6.48 -5.31 -18.94
CA ASP A 312 -7.04 -6.11 -20.04
C ASP A 312 -5.93 -6.98 -20.64
N ASP A 313 -5.85 -8.23 -20.22
CA ASP A 313 -4.80 -9.17 -20.64
C ASP A 313 -4.79 -9.45 -22.15
N ARG A 314 -5.89 -9.17 -22.86
CA ARG A 314 -5.97 -9.32 -24.32
C ARG A 314 -5.09 -8.33 -25.06
N LEU A 315 -4.80 -7.20 -24.41
CA LEU A 315 -4.03 -6.07 -24.99
C LEU A 315 -2.56 -6.07 -24.57
N VAL A 316 -2.13 -7.11 -23.87
CA VAL A 316 -0.76 -7.26 -23.34
C VAL A 316 -0.11 -8.49 -23.96
N ASP A 317 1.09 -8.32 -24.51
CA ASP A 317 1.90 -9.42 -25.05
C ASP A 317 3.39 -9.20 -24.77
N CYS A 318 4.17 -10.26 -24.87
CA CYS A 318 5.63 -10.19 -24.80
C CYS A 318 6.22 -10.79 -26.08
N ASP A 319 7.32 -10.18 -26.57
CA ASP A 319 8.07 -10.72 -27.70
C ASP A 319 8.93 -11.91 -27.25
N GLU A 320 9.12 -12.91 -28.10
CA GLU A 320 9.95 -14.09 -27.83
C GLU A 320 11.41 -13.73 -27.52
N ASN A 321 11.91 -12.63 -28.07
CA ASN A 321 13.26 -12.10 -27.87
C ASN A 321 13.37 -11.15 -26.66
N GLY A 322 12.27 -10.91 -25.97
CA GLY A 322 12.13 -9.94 -24.89
C GLY A 322 11.53 -8.64 -25.39
N GLY A 323 10.74 -8.04 -24.52
CA GLY A 323 10.01 -6.79 -24.79
C GLY A 323 8.53 -6.91 -24.51
N LEU A 324 7.98 -5.88 -23.89
CA LEU A 324 6.57 -5.76 -23.58
C LEU A 324 5.86 -5.04 -24.72
N LYS A 325 4.77 -5.62 -25.21
CA LYS A 325 3.88 -5.02 -26.18
C LYS A 325 2.56 -4.66 -25.52
N LEU A 326 2.25 -3.37 -25.44
CA LEU A 326 0.97 -2.85 -25.00
C LEU A 326 0.18 -2.35 -26.21
N THR A 327 -1.03 -2.83 -26.39
CA THR A 327 -1.93 -2.41 -27.47
C THR A 327 -2.98 -1.47 -26.89
N ALA A 328 -3.12 -0.27 -27.49
CA ALA A 328 -4.21 0.63 -27.12
C ALA A 328 -5.54 0.11 -27.67
N GLY A 329 -6.41 -0.38 -26.78
CA GLY A 329 -7.73 -0.91 -27.13
C GLY A 329 -8.84 0.14 -27.14
N TYR A 330 -8.58 1.29 -26.52
CA TYR A 330 -9.56 2.36 -26.33
C TYR A 330 -8.90 3.71 -26.51
N LEU A 331 -9.72 4.72 -26.81
CA LEU A 331 -9.27 6.11 -26.87
C LEU A 331 -9.39 6.75 -25.48
N TYR A 332 -8.26 7.14 -24.90
CA TYR A 332 -8.18 7.83 -23.64
C TYR A 332 -7.75 9.29 -23.84
N HIS A 333 -8.31 10.20 -23.07
CA HIS A 333 -7.95 11.61 -23.12
C HIS A 333 -6.83 11.98 -22.14
N ASP A 334 -6.63 11.13 -21.14
CA ASP A 334 -5.66 11.34 -20.06
C ASP A 334 -4.95 10.02 -19.69
N LEU A 335 -3.69 10.11 -19.25
CA LEU A 335 -2.94 8.96 -18.78
C LEU A 335 -3.66 8.25 -17.59
N CYS A 336 -4.32 9.03 -16.77
CA CYS A 336 -5.03 8.51 -15.62
C CYS A 336 -6.28 7.69 -15.97
N GLU A 337 -6.74 7.77 -17.21
CA GLU A 337 -7.83 6.95 -17.74
C GLU A 337 -7.29 5.70 -18.47
N ALA A 338 -5.97 5.65 -18.71
CA ALA A 338 -5.35 4.61 -19.52
C ALA A 338 -5.22 3.29 -18.78
N ARG A 339 -6.07 2.33 -19.10
CA ARG A 339 -5.94 0.93 -18.66
C ARG A 339 -4.63 0.34 -19.19
N ASN A 340 -4.09 -0.64 -18.50
CA ASN A 340 -2.81 -1.30 -18.80
C ASN A 340 -1.58 -0.40 -18.63
N THR A 341 -1.61 0.52 -17.69
CA THR A 341 -0.39 1.19 -17.20
C THR A 341 0.32 0.25 -16.21
N LEU A 342 1.45 -0.31 -16.64
CA LEU A 342 2.27 -1.22 -15.83
C LEU A 342 3.25 -0.42 -14.98
N THR A 343 3.33 -0.71 -13.68
CA THR A 343 4.06 0.11 -12.70
C THR A 343 4.96 -0.72 -11.78
N GLN A 344 5.97 -0.06 -11.23
CA GLN A 344 6.67 -0.48 -10.02
C GLN A 344 6.60 0.63 -8.97
N ARG A 345 6.64 0.29 -7.70
CA ARG A 345 6.69 1.28 -6.62
C ARG A 345 7.99 2.06 -6.67
N MET A 346 7.91 3.36 -6.46
CA MET A 346 9.07 4.20 -6.22
C MET A 346 9.64 3.97 -4.83
N ILE A 347 10.96 4.12 -4.69
CA ILE A 347 11.71 3.83 -3.47
C ILE A 347 12.27 5.13 -2.91
N TRP A 348 12.09 5.34 -1.61
CA TRP A 348 12.71 6.44 -0.86
C TRP A 348 14.21 6.14 -0.61
N PRO A 349 15.11 7.14 -0.59
CA PRO A 349 14.87 8.58 -0.81
C PRO A 349 14.85 9.00 -2.26
N GLY A 350 15.05 8.10 -3.20
CA GLY A 350 15.03 8.35 -4.62
C GLY A 350 15.22 7.07 -5.43
N CYS A 351 14.79 7.09 -6.67
CA CYS A 351 14.91 5.96 -7.57
C CYS A 351 15.12 6.40 -9.02
N ARG A 352 15.54 5.45 -9.84
CA ARG A 352 15.77 5.64 -11.26
C ARG A 352 15.17 4.49 -12.05
N ALA A 353 14.47 4.82 -13.13
CA ALA A 353 13.95 3.86 -14.07
C ALA A 353 14.25 4.29 -15.50
N SER A 354 14.50 3.32 -16.38
CA SER A 354 14.70 3.59 -17.80
C SER A 354 14.04 2.51 -18.65
N VAL A 355 13.64 2.89 -19.86
CA VAL A 355 13.02 2.01 -20.84
C VAL A 355 13.38 2.45 -22.25
N VAL A 356 13.53 1.48 -23.15
CA VAL A 356 13.55 1.75 -24.59
C VAL A 356 12.13 1.63 -25.11
N VAL A 357 11.62 2.69 -25.70
CA VAL A 357 10.27 2.72 -26.28
C VAL A 357 10.37 2.72 -27.79
N ASP A 358 9.67 1.78 -28.42
CA ASP A 358 9.45 1.72 -29.87
C ASP A 358 8.02 2.17 -30.19
N GLY A 359 7.91 3.36 -30.74
CA GLY A 359 6.64 3.98 -31.18
C GLY A 359 6.29 3.74 -32.64
N THR A 360 6.97 2.82 -33.35
CA THR A 360 6.77 2.61 -34.82
C THR A 360 5.32 2.32 -35.15
N ASN A 361 4.59 1.64 -34.31
CA ASN A 361 3.19 1.26 -34.52
C ASN A 361 2.16 2.21 -33.92
N LEU A 362 2.57 3.36 -33.39
CA LEU A 362 1.64 4.38 -32.91
C LEU A 362 0.78 4.94 -34.02
N ASN A 363 -0.51 5.14 -33.76
CA ASN A 363 -1.37 5.95 -34.64
C ASN A 363 -1.13 7.44 -34.38
N ASN A 364 -1.73 8.28 -35.22
CA ASN A 364 -1.68 9.74 -35.06
C ASN A 364 -2.27 10.14 -33.70
N GLY A 365 -1.46 10.84 -32.90
CA GLY A 365 -1.87 11.36 -31.59
C GLY A 365 -1.77 10.37 -30.45
N ASP A 366 -1.34 9.12 -30.70
CA ASP A 366 -1.05 8.16 -29.63
C ASP A 366 0.24 8.54 -28.89
N TYR A 367 0.36 8.08 -27.66
CA TYR A 367 1.52 8.31 -26.79
C TYR A 367 2.01 6.99 -26.21
N ALA A 368 3.33 6.77 -26.20
CA ALA A 368 3.98 5.67 -25.51
C ALA A 368 5.23 6.17 -24.79
N GLY A 369 5.40 5.84 -23.51
CA GLY A 369 6.51 6.38 -22.72
C GLY A 369 6.60 5.86 -21.30
N ILE A 370 7.28 6.65 -20.47
CA ILE A 370 7.46 6.41 -19.03
C ILE A 370 6.85 7.56 -18.22
N CYS A 371 6.28 7.25 -17.07
CA CYS A 371 5.61 8.23 -16.21
C CYS A 371 5.94 8.04 -14.73
N ALA A 372 5.81 9.14 -13.98
CA ALA A 372 5.61 9.15 -12.54
C ALA A 372 4.14 9.44 -12.27
N LEU A 373 3.44 8.55 -11.57
CA LEU A 373 1.98 8.58 -11.41
C LEU A 373 1.60 8.41 -9.94
N GLN A 374 0.85 9.40 -9.42
CA GLN A 374 0.24 9.32 -8.10
C GLN A 374 -0.95 10.30 -8.04
N GLY A 375 -2.07 10.00 -8.67
CA GLY A 375 -3.19 10.94 -8.71
C GLY A 375 -2.99 12.16 -9.62
N CYS A 376 -1.83 12.74 -9.66
CA CYS A 376 -1.24 13.57 -10.71
C CYS A 376 -0.13 12.77 -11.39
N TYR A 377 0.36 13.27 -12.52
CA TYR A 377 1.46 12.61 -13.22
C TYR A 377 2.36 13.60 -13.97
N GLY A 378 3.62 13.17 -14.14
CA GLY A 378 4.50 13.67 -15.19
C GLY A 378 4.88 12.52 -16.10
N MET A 379 4.99 12.74 -17.39
CA MET A 379 5.43 11.73 -18.34
C MET A 379 6.29 12.32 -19.46
N ILE A 380 7.18 11.48 -19.99
CA ILE A 380 7.88 11.69 -21.23
C ILE A 380 7.49 10.57 -22.20
N ALA A 381 7.08 10.91 -23.41
CA ALA A 381 6.52 9.94 -24.34
C ALA A 381 6.82 10.28 -25.78
N ILE A 382 6.90 9.24 -26.63
CA ILE A 382 6.88 9.34 -28.07
C ILE A 382 5.43 9.54 -28.52
N THR A 383 5.20 10.46 -29.43
CA THR A 383 3.93 10.60 -30.15
C THR A 383 4.17 10.69 -31.65
N ARG A 384 3.15 10.34 -32.45
CA ARG A 384 3.20 10.38 -33.92
C ARG A 384 2.24 11.43 -34.48
N GLU A 385 2.71 12.18 -35.48
CA GLU A 385 1.90 13.10 -36.30
C GLU A 385 2.24 12.91 -37.78
N GLY A 386 1.36 12.31 -38.56
CA GLY A 386 1.62 11.89 -39.93
C GLY A 386 2.79 10.91 -39.99
N GLU A 387 3.82 11.28 -40.74
CA GLU A 387 5.05 10.49 -40.87
C GLU A 387 6.15 10.95 -39.92
N ARG A 388 5.84 11.78 -38.91
CA ARG A 388 6.82 12.36 -38.03
C ARG A 388 6.60 11.88 -36.59
N TYR A 389 7.71 11.68 -35.88
CA TYR A 389 7.70 11.34 -34.46
C TYR A 389 8.22 12.51 -33.64
N TYR A 390 7.65 12.65 -32.46
CA TYR A 390 8.05 13.66 -31.49
C TYR A 390 8.17 13.04 -30.13
N LEU A 391 9.13 13.52 -29.37
CA LEU A 391 9.16 13.32 -27.93
C LEU A 391 8.44 14.49 -27.27
N VAL A 392 7.57 14.19 -26.31
CA VAL A 392 6.82 15.22 -25.60
C VAL A 392 6.97 15.03 -24.09
N MET A 393 7.05 16.15 -23.37
CA MET A 393 6.90 16.19 -21.92
C MET A 393 5.49 16.68 -21.60
N ARG A 394 4.73 15.86 -20.86
CA ARG A 394 3.35 16.19 -20.46
C ARG A 394 3.17 16.00 -18.96
N ALA A 395 2.28 16.77 -18.36
CA ALA A 395 1.83 16.55 -17.01
C ALA A 395 0.32 16.76 -16.88
N GLY A 396 -0.30 16.00 -16.00
CA GLY A 396 -1.69 16.16 -15.60
C GLY A 396 -1.77 16.40 -14.10
N SER A 397 -2.57 17.37 -13.69
CA SER A 397 -2.86 17.67 -12.30
C SER A 397 -4.33 17.41 -12.02
N PRO A 398 -4.70 17.01 -10.79
CA PRO A 398 -6.11 16.98 -10.40
C PRO A 398 -6.74 18.36 -10.55
N ALA A 399 -8.03 18.40 -10.85
CA ALA A 399 -8.74 19.66 -11.12
C ALA A 399 -8.95 20.54 -9.85
N ASP A 400 -8.62 20.04 -8.67
CA ASP A 400 -8.72 20.76 -7.42
C ASP A 400 -7.47 20.60 -6.54
N ASP A 401 -7.22 21.60 -5.67
CA ASP A 401 -6.17 21.63 -4.66
C ASP A 401 -6.40 20.65 -3.49
N SER A 402 -7.06 19.53 -3.70
CA SER A 402 -7.30 18.58 -2.64
C SER A 402 -5.98 17.97 -2.16
N ARG A 403 -5.76 17.95 -0.85
CA ARG A 403 -4.56 17.34 -0.22
C ARG A 403 -4.45 15.83 -0.48
N TYR A 404 -5.49 15.23 -0.99
CA TYR A 404 -5.54 13.86 -1.47
C TYR A 404 -5.88 13.93 -2.95
N PRO A 405 -4.88 13.85 -3.83
CA PRO A 405 -5.13 13.86 -5.26
C PRO A 405 -5.85 12.59 -5.67
N VAL A 406 -7.16 12.57 -5.44
CA VAL A 406 -8.04 11.64 -6.10
C VAL A 406 -8.15 12.14 -7.53
N ILE A 407 -7.75 11.33 -8.50
CA ILE A 407 -7.93 11.66 -9.89
C ILE A 407 -9.41 11.81 -10.16
N ARG A 408 -9.84 13.05 -10.29
CA ARG A 408 -11.19 13.37 -10.71
C ARG A 408 -11.16 13.75 -12.17
N LYS A 409 -12.21 13.36 -12.90
CA LYS A 409 -12.44 13.79 -14.29
C LYS A 409 -12.25 15.28 -14.42
N GLY A 410 -11.43 15.74 -15.37
CA GLY A 410 -11.47 17.11 -15.84
C GLY A 410 -10.18 17.91 -15.90
N GLY A 411 -9.05 17.40 -15.44
CA GLY A 411 -7.76 18.05 -15.69
C GLY A 411 -7.38 17.85 -17.18
N LYS A 412 -7.14 18.93 -17.91
CA LYS A 412 -6.54 18.80 -19.24
C LYS A 412 -5.04 18.63 -19.06
N PRO A 413 -4.41 17.57 -19.62
CA PRO A 413 -2.97 17.44 -19.60
C PRO A 413 -2.32 18.62 -20.34
N VAL A 414 -1.23 19.12 -19.78
CA VAL A 414 -0.45 20.22 -20.35
C VAL A 414 0.81 19.64 -20.99
N GLU A 415 1.07 19.98 -22.23
CA GLU A 415 2.33 19.70 -22.90
C GLU A 415 3.28 20.87 -22.66
N TYR A 416 4.44 20.58 -22.06
CA TYR A 416 5.44 21.58 -21.68
C TYR A 416 6.55 21.69 -22.70
N GLU A 417 6.89 20.59 -23.37
CA GLU A 417 7.99 20.55 -24.32
C GLU A 417 7.72 19.51 -25.40
N ARG A 418 8.19 19.80 -26.59
CA ARG A 418 8.10 18.96 -27.78
C ARG A 418 9.38 19.01 -28.58
N VAL A 419 9.98 17.87 -28.85
CA VAL A 419 11.21 17.73 -29.64
C VAL A 419 10.96 16.77 -30.80
N LYS A 420 11.36 17.14 -32.01
CA LYS A 420 11.27 16.24 -33.16
C LYS A 420 12.29 15.12 -33.03
N LEU A 421 11.87 13.90 -33.28
CA LEU A 421 12.73 12.72 -33.34
C LEU A 421 13.05 12.34 -34.78
N ASP A 422 14.25 11.81 -35.02
CA ASP A 422 14.66 11.31 -36.33
C ASP A 422 14.15 9.89 -36.60
N CYS A 423 13.78 9.16 -35.54
CA CYS A 423 13.20 7.82 -35.62
C CYS A 423 12.11 7.61 -34.57
N ALA A 424 11.39 6.49 -34.64
CA ALA A 424 10.32 6.12 -33.74
C ALA A 424 10.80 5.51 -32.39
N VAL A 425 12.11 5.36 -32.19
CA VAL A 425 12.71 4.67 -31.03
C VAL A 425 13.46 5.68 -30.18
N ALA A 426 13.22 5.66 -28.89
CA ALA A 426 13.95 6.49 -27.92
C ALA A 426 14.21 5.74 -26.62
N HIS A 427 15.33 6.07 -25.99
CA HIS A 427 15.67 5.71 -24.63
C HIS A 427 15.13 6.75 -23.69
N LEU A 428 14.27 6.36 -22.77
CA LEU A 428 13.63 7.26 -21.81
C LEU A 428 14.07 6.91 -20.41
N GLU A 429 14.32 7.91 -19.60
CA GLU A 429 14.74 7.76 -18.21
C GLU A 429 13.95 8.68 -17.29
N LEU A 430 13.63 8.19 -16.12
CA LEU A 430 13.01 8.88 -15.00
C LEU A 430 13.97 8.81 -13.80
N CYS A 431 14.27 9.96 -13.17
CA CYS A 431 15.00 10.06 -11.92
C CYS A 431 14.14 10.80 -10.90
N ALA A 432 13.77 10.15 -9.82
CA ALA A 432 12.99 10.73 -8.73
C ALA A 432 13.87 11.03 -7.51
N ASP A 433 13.62 12.17 -6.86
CA ASP A 433 14.23 12.58 -5.59
C ASP A 433 13.12 12.98 -4.61
N PHE A 434 12.95 12.17 -3.58
CA PHE A 434 11.98 12.36 -2.48
C PHE A 434 12.65 12.82 -1.18
N SER A 435 13.99 12.99 -1.19
CA SER A 435 14.72 13.48 -0.01
C SER A 435 14.18 14.85 0.40
N ASP A 436 14.03 15.06 1.71
CA ASP A 436 13.59 16.34 2.28
C ASP A 436 12.26 16.85 1.66
N MET A 437 11.34 15.95 1.31
CA MET A 437 10.06 16.27 0.66
C MET A 437 10.18 17.09 -0.64
N LYS A 438 11.25 16.92 -1.40
CA LYS A 438 11.44 17.63 -2.66
C LYS A 438 10.42 17.23 -3.71
N ASP A 439 10.07 15.93 -3.75
CA ASP A 439 9.07 15.37 -4.68
C ASP A 439 9.31 15.78 -6.14
N ILE A 440 10.57 15.68 -6.58
CA ILE A 440 10.99 16.09 -7.91
C ILE A 440 11.22 14.85 -8.77
N VAL A 441 10.73 14.89 -10.01
CA VAL A 441 11.05 13.92 -11.05
C VAL A 441 11.68 14.63 -12.24
N VAL A 442 12.85 14.15 -12.66
CA VAL A 442 13.58 14.61 -13.84
C VAL A 442 13.50 13.54 -14.91
N PHE A 443 13.02 13.91 -16.09
CA PHE A 443 13.02 13.06 -17.26
C PHE A 443 14.20 13.37 -18.17
N ARG A 444 14.77 12.32 -18.76
CA ARG A 444 15.86 12.39 -19.74
C ARG A 444 15.57 11.47 -20.91
N TYR A 445 16.16 11.75 -22.05
CA TYR A 445 16.05 10.89 -23.22
C TYR A 445 17.34 10.89 -24.04
N TRP A 446 17.50 9.83 -24.83
CA TRP A 446 18.48 9.71 -25.89
C TRP A 446 17.78 9.15 -27.13
N SER A 447 17.94 9.83 -28.28
CA SER A 447 17.56 9.28 -29.57
C SER A 447 18.72 8.50 -30.16
N HIS A 448 18.44 7.45 -30.85
CA HIS A 448 19.43 6.69 -31.63
C HIS A 448 19.81 7.41 -32.90
#